data_4b0f318d881447b2a86077d0cdf7ae9f
#
_entry.id   4b0f318d881447b2a86077d0cdf7ae9f
#
_cell.length_a   1.000
_cell.length_b   1.000
_cell.length_c   1.000
_cell.angle_alpha   90.00
_cell.angle_beta   90.00
_cell.angle_gamma   90.00
#
_symmetry.space_group_name_H-M   'P 1'
#
loop_
_entity.id
_entity.type
_entity.pdbx_description
1 polymer ?
#
loop_
_entity_poly.entity_id
_entity_poly.type
_entity_poly.pdbx_seq_one_letter_code
_entity_poly.pdbx_strand_id
1 'polypeptide(L)'
;MIKIEHLQKYFNRGKRSEIHVLNDITLELPQTGLVCILVESGSGKTTLLNTVGGLDVFQGGTLTVDETILKKYEPKKIEHLRCEKFGYIFQNYYLLQDYTVAYNVKLALSHYDLTDEEKDERVSYVLEQLGIGRYKKKLVSKLSG
;
A
#
# COMPACT_ATOMS: atom_id res chain seq x y z
N MET A 1 12.68 -7.26 4.73
CA MET A 1 13.53 -7.10 3.52
C MET A 1 12.65 -7.23 2.28
N ILE A 2 12.85 -6.39 1.25
CA ILE A 2 12.16 -6.53 -0.04
C ILE A 2 13.21 -6.78 -1.11
N LYS A 3 13.04 -7.85 -1.88
CA LYS A 3 13.92 -8.20 -2.99
C LYS A 3 13.08 -8.38 -4.25
N ILE A 4 13.54 -7.79 -5.35
CA ILE A 4 12.91 -7.83 -6.66
C ILE A 4 13.95 -8.41 -7.63
N GLU A 5 13.56 -9.42 -8.40
CA GLU A 5 14.43 -10.09 -9.36
C GLU A 5 13.72 -10.20 -10.71
N HIS A 6 14.28 -9.55 -11.72
CA HIS A 6 13.80 -9.61 -13.10
C HIS A 6 12.31 -9.24 -13.26
N LEU A 7 11.81 -8.27 -12.48
CA LEU A 7 10.40 -7.89 -12.46
C LEU A 7 9.97 -7.31 -13.80
N GLN A 8 8.87 -7.85 -14.33
CA GLN A 8 8.30 -7.46 -15.62
C GLN A 8 6.85 -7.00 -15.42
N LYS A 9 6.54 -5.81 -15.90
CA LYS A 9 5.18 -5.28 -15.88
C LYS A 9 4.78 -4.70 -17.21
N TYR A 10 3.66 -5.21 -17.73
CA TYR A 10 3.05 -4.74 -18.96
C TYR A 10 1.64 -4.22 -18.69
N PHE A 11 1.27 -3.14 -19.36
CA PHE A 11 -0.12 -2.76 -19.56
C PHE A 11 -0.58 -3.17 -20.96
N ASN A 12 -1.84 -3.57 -21.08
CA ASN A 12 -2.45 -4.01 -22.35
C ASN A 12 -1.66 -5.09 -23.08
N ARG A 13 -1.04 -6.03 -22.37
CA ARG A 13 -0.20 -7.08 -22.94
C ARG A 13 -0.93 -7.83 -24.06
N GLY A 14 -0.27 -8.00 -25.20
CA GLY A 14 -0.82 -8.67 -26.40
C GLY A 14 -1.75 -7.79 -27.24
N LYS A 15 -1.91 -6.50 -26.92
CA LYS A 15 -2.69 -5.53 -27.70
C LYS A 15 -1.77 -4.57 -28.45
N ARG A 16 -2.30 -3.89 -29.47
CA ARG A 16 -1.56 -2.85 -30.21
C ARG A 16 -1.09 -1.69 -29.32
N SER A 17 -1.76 -1.47 -28.18
CA SER A 17 -1.41 -0.46 -27.18
C SER A 17 -0.62 -1.04 -26.01
N GLU A 18 0.14 -2.11 -26.21
CA GLU A 18 1.00 -2.68 -25.18
C GLU A 18 2.08 -1.69 -24.76
N ILE A 19 2.26 -1.56 -23.46
CA ILE A 19 3.34 -0.74 -22.86
C ILE A 19 4.08 -1.61 -21.86
N HIS A 20 5.39 -1.80 -22.04
CA HIS A 20 6.29 -2.47 -21.12
C HIS A 20 6.83 -1.42 -20.13
N VAL A 21 6.22 -1.31 -18.96
CA VAL A 21 6.51 -0.22 -17.99
C VAL A 21 7.64 -0.59 -17.04
N LEU A 22 7.67 -1.84 -16.55
CA LEU A 22 8.80 -2.34 -15.76
C LEU A 22 9.52 -3.40 -16.59
N ASN A 23 10.72 -3.08 -16.99
CA ASN A 23 11.54 -3.92 -17.86
C ASN A 23 12.77 -4.41 -17.11
N ASP A 24 12.72 -5.68 -16.68
CA ASP A 24 13.82 -6.37 -16.03
C ASP A 24 14.37 -5.67 -14.77
N ILE A 25 13.47 -5.22 -13.91
CA ILE A 25 13.86 -4.51 -12.68
C ILE A 25 14.40 -5.51 -11.67
N THR A 26 15.65 -5.31 -11.26
CA THR A 26 16.28 -6.06 -10.17
C THR A 26 16.78 -5.07 -9.12
N LEU A 27 16.31 -5.25 -7.87
CA LEU A 27 16.53 -4.31 -6.78
C LEU A 27 16.38 -5.04 -5.45
N GLU A 28 17.23 -4.71 -4.49
CA GLU A 28 17.10 -5.15 -3.10
C GLU A 28 17.02 -3.93 -2.19
N LEU A 29 15.96 -3.87 -1.38
CA LEU A 29 15.75 -2.81 -0.41
C LEU A 29 16.22 -3.27 0.97
N PRO A 30 16.86 -2.38 1.76
CA PRO A 30 17.30 -2.71 3.10
C PRO A 30 16.11 -3.07 4.01
N GLN A 31 16.39 -3.80 5.07
CA GLN A 31 15.37 -4.20 6.02
C GLN A 31 14.84 -3.01 6.84
N THR A 32 15.66 -2.00 7.04
CA THR A 32 15.33 -0.80 7.81
C THR A 32 15.90 0.45 7.12
N GLY A 33 15.34 1.59 7.44
CA GLY A 33 15.80 2.88 6.94
C GLY A 33 14.83 3.51 5.94
N LEU A 34 15.28 4.58 5.28
CA LEU A 34 14.53 5.33 4.27
C LEU A 34 15.15 5.09 2.90
N VAL A 35 14.33 4.66 1.94
CA VAL A 35 14.71 4.53 0.53
C VAL A 35 13.93 5.52 -0.31
N CYS A 36 14.63 6.32 -1.11
CA CYS A 36 14.02 7.26 -2.05
C CYS A 36 14.23 6.77 -3.50
N ILE A 37 13.16 6.72 -4.27
CA ILE A 37 13.21 6.40 -5.71
C ILE A 37 13.14 7.72 -6.49
N LEU A 38 14.30 8.12 -7.04
CA LEU A 38 14.46 9.36 -7.79
C LEU A 38 14.59 9.04 -9.28
N VAL A 39 13.56 9.33 -10.03
CA VAL A 39 13.49 9.09 -11.48
C VAL A 39 12.59 10.15 -12.13
N GLU A 40 12.71 10.31 -13.45
CA GLU A 40 11.87 11.24 -14.23
C GLU A 40 10.36 10.93 -14.09
N SER A 41 9.53 11.95 -14.36
CA SER A 41 8.08 11.76 -14.42
C SER A 41 7.74 10.81 -15.58
N GLY A 42 6.79 9.88 -15.34
CA GLY A 42 6.39 8.89 -16.35
C GLY A 42 7.28 7.65 -16.46
N SER A 43 8.40 7.56 -15.74
CA SER A 43 9.33 6.42 -15.78
C SER A 43 8.83 5.11 -15.16
N GLY A 44 7.58 5.07 -14.64
CA GLY A 44 7.02 3.86 -14.01
C GLY A 44 7.18 3.77 -12.49
N LYS A 45 7.62 4.84 -11.81
CA LYS A 45 7.79 4.90 -10.35
C LYS A 45 6.54 4.45 -9.57
N THR A 46 5.39 5.04 -9.88
CA THR A 46 4.12 4.68 -9.25
C THR A 46 3.74 3.23 -9.53
N THR A 47 4.00 2.76 -10.76
CA THR A 47 3.77 1.36 -11.14
C THR A 47 4.66 0.42 -10.33
N LEU A 48 5.94 0.75 -10.16
CA LEU A 48 6.85 -0.05 -9.33
C LEU A 48 6.36 -0.11 -7.88
N LEU A 49 6.05 1.02 -7.27
CA LEU A 49 5.55 1.09 -5.90
C LEU A 49 4.24 0.30 -5.72
N ASN A 50 3.29 0.45 -6.64
CA ASN A 50 2.03 -0.28 -6.60
C ASN A 50 2.24 -1.79 -6.80
N THR A 51 3.15 -2.19 -7.67
CA THR A 51 3.45 -3.61 -7.91
C THR A 51 4.11 -4.24 -6.68
N VAL A 52 5.12 -3.57 -6.11
CA VAL A 52 5.81 -4.03 -4.89
C VAL A 52 4.86 -4.09 -3.70
N GLY A 53 4.01 -3.08 -3.55
CA GLY A 53 3.00 -3.02 -2.50
C GLY A 53 1.80 -3.98 -2.71
N GLY A 54 1.75 -4.73 -3.82
CA GLY A 54 0.65 -5.66 -4.08
C GLY A 54 -0.67 -4.99 -4.47
N LEU A 55 -0.64 -3.72 -4.90
CA LEU A 55 -1.80 -3.00 -5.43
C LEU A 55 -1.98 -3.24 -6.94
N ASP A 56 -0.94 -3.74 -7.60
CA ASP A 56 -0.98 -4.09 -9.03
C ASP A 56 -0.27 -5.43 -9.26
N VAL A 57 -0.59 -6.07 -10.38
CA VAL A 57 -0.04 -7.37 -10.77
C VAL A 57 1.22 -7.19 -11.61
N PHE A 58 2.13 -8.18 -11.57
CA PHE A 58 3.27 -8.29 -12.47
C PHE A 58 3.18 -9.55 -13.31
N GLN A 59 3.87 -9.58 -14.44
CA GLN A 59 3.78 -10.68 -15.41
C GLN A 59 5.04 -11.53 -15.51
N GLY A 60 6.13 -11.15 -14.87
CA GLY A 60 7.36 -11.92 -14.82
C GLY A 60 8.27 -11.47 -13.69
N GLY A 61 9.24 -12.31 -13.36
CA GLY A 61 10.18 -12.06 -12.27
C GLY A 61 9.69 -12.60 -10.93
N THR A 62 10.40 -12.19 -9.87
CA THR A 62 10.13 -12.62 -8.50
C THR A 62 10.11 -11.39 -7.59
N LEU A 63 9.11 -11.32 -6.73
CA LEU A 63 9.03 -10.35 -5.63
C LEU A 63 9.08 -11.13 -4.32
N THR A 64 10.07 -10.83 -3.48
CA THR A 64 10.21 -11.41 -2.14
C THR A 64 9.99 -10.31 -1.11
N VAL A 65 9.08 -10.54 -0.17
CA VAL A 65 8.84 -9.67 0.98
C VAL A 65 9.02 -10.49 2.25
N ASP A 66 10.07 -10.19 2.99
CA ASP A 66 10.58 -11.01 4.09
C ASP A 66 10.79 -12.47 3.64
N GLU A 67 9.96 -13.40 4.12
CA GLU A 67 10.01 -14.83 3.77
C GLU A 67 9.01 -15.21 2.66
N THR A 68 8.14 -14.28 2.27
CA THR A 68 7.10 -14.54 1.27
C THR A 68 7.61 -14.30 -0.14
N ILE A 69 7.65 -15.36 -0.94
CA ILE A 69 8.08 -15.31 -2.35
C ILE A 69 6.86 -15.35 -3.27
N LEU A 70 6.78 -14.38 -4.16
CA LEU A 70 5.77 -14.25 -5.20
C LEU A 70 6.44 -14.34 -6.58
N LYS A 71 6.09 -15.36 -7.36
CA LYS A 71 6.50 -15.53 -8.78
C LYS A 71 5.39 -15.18 -9.76
N LYS A 72 4.20 -14.96 -9.26
CA LYS A 72 2.99 -14.57 -9.99
C LYS A 72 2.01 -13.89 -9.03
N TYR A 73 0.94 -13.36 -9.57
CA TYR A 73 -0.14 -12.83 -8.75
C TYR A 73 -0.84 -13.96 -7.99
N GLU A 74 -0.69 -13.98 -6.67
CA GLU A 74 -1.31 -14.93 -5.74
C GLU A 74 -2.20 -14.14 -4.76
N PRO A 75 -3.53 -14.01 -5.04
CA PRO A 75 -4.41 -13.10 -4.30
C PRO A 75 -4.32 -13.23 -2.78
N LYS A 76 -4.38 -14.45 -2.24
CA LYS A 76 -4.34 -14.70 -0.79
C LYS A 76 -3.02 -14.26 -0.13
N LYS A 77 -1.89 -14.54 -0.78
CA LYS A 77 -0.58 -14.11 -0.27
C LYS A 77 -0.43 -12.58 -0.32
N ILE A 78 -0.89 -11.98 -1.41
CA ILE A 78 -0.83 -10.53 -1.60
C ILE A 78 -1.75 -9.82 -0.60
N GLU A 79 -2.94 -10.33 -0.35
CA GLU A 79 -3.85 -9.82 0.67
C GLU A 79 -3.21 -9.86 2.06
N HIS A 80 -2.63 -10.99 2.44
CA HIS A 80 -1.90 -11.13 3.70
C HIS A 80 -0.75 -10.11 3.81
N LEU A 81 0.08 -9.97 2.76
CA LEU A 81 1.16 -8.99 2.75
C LEU A 81 0.65 -7.55 2.90
N ARG A 82 -0.45 -7.20 2.22
CA ARG A 82 -1.05 -5.85 2.35
C ARG A 82 -1.56 -5.57 3.75
N CYS A 83 -2.14 -6.57 4.41
CA CYS A 83 -2.65 -6.42 5.76
C CYS A 83 -1.53 -6.35 6.82
N GLU A 84 -0.49 -7.17 6.67
CA GLU A 84 0.49 -7.40 7.72
C GLU A 84 1.82 -6.65 7.54
N LYS A 85 2.18 -6.32 6.28
CA LYS A 85 3.52 -5.83 5.96
C LYS A 85 3.56 -4.44 5.33
N PHE A 86 2.46 -3.98 4.74
CA PHE A 86 2.44 -2.71 4.01
C PHE A 86 1.52 -1.69 4.64
N GLY A 87 2.01 -0.45 4.75
CA GLY A 87 1.21 0.73 4.97
C GLY A 87 1.37 1.67 3.77
N TYR A 88 0.29 2.34 3.36
CA TYR A 88 0.29 3.21 2.19
C TYR A 88 -0.07 4.64 2.58
N ILE A 89 0.70 5.59 2.06
CA ILE A 89 0.37 7.00 2.10
C ILE A 89 0.18 7.47 0.66
N PHE A 90 -1.05 7.71 0.28
CA PHE A 90 -1.40 8.14 -1.08
C PHE A 90 -1.45 9.67 -1.18
N GLN A 91 -1.09 10.20 -2.34
CA GLN A 91 -1.16 11.62 -2.62
C GLN A 91 -2.60 12.18 -2.50
N ASN A 92 -3.61 11.39 -2.84
CA ASN A 92 -5.03 11.78 -2.81
C ASN A 92 -5.76 11.30 -1.54
N TYR A 93 -5.03 10.85 -0.51
CA TYR A 93 -5.52 10.36 0.78
C TYR A 93 -6.54 9.20 0.72
N TYR A 94 -7.44 9.13 -0.25
CA TYR A 94 -8.51 8.12 -0.44
C TYR A 94 -9.39 7.90 0.80
N LEU A 95 -9.70 8.98 1.51
CA LEU A 95 -10.57 8.93 2.68
C LEU A 95 -12.04 8.92 2.28
N LEU A 96 -12.84 8.21 3.04
CA LEU A 96 -14.30 8.19 2.93
C LEU A 96 -14.85 9.50 3.52
N GLN A 97 -15.20 10.44 2.65
CA GLN A 97 -15.54 11.82 2.98
C GLN A 97 -16.79 11.94 3.86
N ASP A 98 -17.77 11.05 3.67
CA ASP A 98 -19.05 11.05 4.40
C ASP A 98 -18.97 10.31 5.74
N TYR A 99 -17.79 9.83 6.10
CA TYR A 99 -17.56 9.12 7.36
C TYR A 99 -16.65 9.93 8.29
N THR A 100 -16.71 9.60 9.58
CA THR A 100 -15.88 10.28 10.58
C THR A 100 -14.40 9.91 10.44
N VAL A 101 -13.53 10.72 11.04
CA VAL A 101 -12.10 10.40 11.19
C VAL A 101 -11.90 9.05 11.86
N ALA A 102 -12.62 8.80 12.97
CA ALA A 102 -12.54 7.52 13.68
C ALA A 102 -12.91 6.33 12.80
N TYR A 103 -13.98 6.46 12.02
CA TYR A 103 -14.42 5.39 11.12
C TYR A 103 -13.35 5.07 10.06
N ASN A 104 -12.78 6.09 9.42
CA ASN A 104 -11.71 5.90 8.43
C ASN A 104 -10.48 5.19 9.03
N VAL A 105 -10.07 5.54 10.24
CA VAL A 105 -8.97 4.87 10.94
C VAL A 105 -9.35 3.45 11.36
N LYS A 106 -10.59 3.25 11.83
CA LYS A 106 -11.11 1.93 12.26
C LYS A 106 -11.13 0.91 11.12
N LEU A 107 -11.29 1.35 9.86
CA LEU A 107 -11.25 0.47 8.69
C LEU A 107 -9.94 -0.33 8.57
N ALA A 108 -8.80 0.25 8.98
CA ALA A 108 -7.53 -0.46 8.99
C ALA A 108 -7.50 -1.65 9.97
N LEU A 109 -8.42 -1.69 10.91
CA LEU A 109 -8.54 -2.76 11.90
C LEU A 109 -9.58 -3.83 11.52
N SER A 110 -10.17 -3.74 10.33
CA SER A 110 -11.29 -4.62 9.91
C SER A 110 -10.91 -6.10 9.81
N HIS A 111 -9.64 -6.41 9.52
CA HIS A 111 -9.12 -7.76 9.36
C HIS A 111 -8.53 -8.36 10.65
N TYR A 112 -8.46 -7.58 11.74
CA TYR A 112 -8.04 -8.08 13.04
C TYR A 112 -9.25 -8.61 13.83
N ASP A 113 -9.05 -9.73 14.52
CA ASP A 113 -10.04 -10.30 15.43
C ASP A 113 -10.03 -9.55 16.77
N LEU A 114 -10.61 -8.36 16.75
CA LEU A 114 -10.75 -7.43 17.87
C LEU A 114 -12.20 -7.07 18.07
N THR A 115 -12.60 -6.90 19.31
CA THR A 115 -13.91 -6.35 19.64
C THR A 115 -14.05 -4.89 19.18
N ASP A 116 -15.26 -4.38 19.12
CA ASP A 116 -15.48 -2.99 18.75
C ASP A 116 -14.87 -2.01 19.76
N GLU A 117 -14.90 -2.35 21.04
CA GLU A 117 -14.28 -1.58 22.12
C GLU A 117 -12.76 -1.50 21.95
N GLU A 118 -12.10 -2.62 21.71
CA GLU A 118 -10.65 -2.68 21.47
C GLU A 118 -10.25 -1.88 20.21
N LYS A 119 -11.06 -1.95 19.14
CA LYS A 119 -10.84 -1.13 17.94
C LYS A 119 -10.95 0.37 18.26
N ASP A 120 -11.98 0.76 19.02
CA ASP A 120 -12.22 2.16 19.39
C ASP A 120 -11.15 2.72 20.33
N GLU A 121 -10.59 1.91 21.22
CA GLU A 121 -9.46 2.26 22.06
C GLU A 121 -8.20 2.49 21.22
N ARG A 122 -7.87 1.57 20.29
CA ARG A 122 -6.73 1.72 19.38
C ARG A 122 -6.85 2.96 18.51
N VAL A 123 -8.03 3.19 17.95
CA VAL A 123 -8.30 4.40 17.14
C VAL A 123 -8.07 5.66 17.97
N SER A 124 -8.59 5.69 19.20
CA SER A 124 -8.40 6.83 20.11
C SER A 124 -6.95 7.08 20.40
N TYR A 125 -6.22 6.02 20.78
CA TYR A 125 -4.79 6.09 21.06
C TYR A 125 -3.99 6.68 19.90
N VAL A 126 -4.18 6.17 18.69
CA VAL A 126 -3.45 6.65 17.50
C VAL A 126 -3.77 8.12 17.19
N LEU A 127 -5.04 8.50 17.27
CA LEU A 127 -5.45 9.89 17.02
C LEU A 127 -4.88 10.86 18.06
N GLU A 128 -4.79 10.46 19.33
CA GLU A 128 -4.15 11.26 20.38
C GLU A 128 -2.64 11.38 20.16
N GLN A 129 -1.94 10.29 19.80
CA GLN A 129 -0.50 10.33 19.46
C GLN A 129 -0.19 11.30 18.32
N LEU A 130 -1.10 11.43 17.36
CA LEU A 130 -0.98 12.37 16.24
C LEU A 130 -1.48 13.79 16.58
N GLY A 131 -1.98 14.05 17.78
CA GLY A 131 -2.51 15.34 18.21
C GLY A 131 -3.83 15.75 17.54
N ILE A 132 -4.54 14.78 16.95
CA ILE A 132 -5.81 15.00 16.22
C ILE A 132 -7.02 14.35 16.88
N GLY A 133 -6.91 13.89 18.13
CA GLY A 133 -7.99 13.23 18.88
C GLY A 133 -9.28 14.05 18.94
N ARG A 134 -9.17 15.41 19.01
CA ARG A 134 -10.31 16.34 18.97
C ARG A 134 -11.19 16.21 17.72
N TYR A 135 -10.65 15.66 16.63
CA TYR A 135 -11.37 15.48 15.37
C TYR A 135 -12.02 14.09 15.23
N LYS A 136 -11.84 13.19 16.20
CA LYS A 136 -12.29 11.78 16.15
C LYS A 136 -13.71 11.63 15.61
N LYS A 137 -14.66 12.45 16.06
CA LYS A 137 -16.07 12.40 15.67
C LYS A 137 -16.44 13.29 14.48
N LYS A 138 -15.48 14.02 13.92
CA LYS A 138 -15.73 14.94 12.81
C LYS A 138 -15.78 14.18 11.49
N LEU A 139 -16.68 14.56 10.58
CA LEU A 139 -16.67 14.05 9.20
C LEU A 139 -15.41 14.51 8.48
N VAL A 140 -14.84 13.64 7.67
CA VAL A 140 -13.63 13.97 6.89
C VAL A 140 -13.89 15.15 5.96
N SER A 141 -15.06 15.21 5.32
CA SER A 141 -15.47 16.33 4.46
C SER A 141 -15.52 17.70 5.16
N LYS A 142 -15.44 17.74 6.49
CA LYS A 142 -15.44 18.98 7.29
C LYS A 142 -14.05 19.34 7.80
N LEU A 143 -13.01 18.64 7.36
CA LEU A 143 -11.62 18.98 7.66
C LEU A 143 -11.07 19.88 6.53
N SER A 144 -10.26 20.85 6.91
CA SER A 144 -9.38 21.54 5.96
C SER A 144 -8.23 20.60 5.60
N GLY A 145 -7.89 20.54 4.33
CA GLY A 145 -6.73 19.78 3.85
C GLY A 145 -5.41 20.29 4.44
#